data_2b06ce251c284d3491dc25fa86193b30
#
_entry.id   2b06ce251c284d3491dc25fa86193b30
#
_cell.length_a   1.000
_cell.length_b   1.000
_cell.length_c   1.000
_cell.angle_alpha   90.00
_cell.angle_beta   90.00
_cell.angle_gamma   90.00
#
_symmetry.space_group_name_H-M   'P 1'
#
loop_
_entity.id
_entity.type
_entity.pdbx_description
1 polymer ?
#
loop_
_entity_poly.entity_id
_entity_poly.type
_entity_poly.pdbx_seq_one_letter_code
_entity_poly.pdbx_strand_id
1 'polypeptide(L)'
;IDAVFFARDLVSEPANVLYPVEFARRAKDLAKLGIKVEILGEAEMKKLGMHVLLGVGQGSERESQLLIMSYMKGPKAQKPVALVGKGVCFDSGGLSLKPAASMMGMMYLRTSVRSASLSLSWLPLV
;
A
#
# COMPACT_ATOMS: atom_id res chain seq x y z
N ILE A 1 10.44 -18.02 2.99
CA ILE A 1 11.61 -17.22 3.46
C ILE A 1 11.73 -15.98 2.60
N ASP A 2 11.79 -16.07 1.26
CA ASP A 2 12.02 -14.94 0.34
C ASP A 2 10.94 -13.84 0.46
N ALA A 3 9.67 -14.21 0.61
CA ALA A 3 8.58 -13.25 0.80
C ALA A 3 8.73 -12.43 2.10
N VAL A 4 9.26 -13.05 3.15
CA VAL A 4 9.52 -12.36 4.43
C VAL A 4 10.67 -11.37 4.28
N PHE A 5 11.74 -11.77 3.60
CA PHE A 5 12.85 -10.86 3.33
C PHE A 5 12.42 -9.72 2.43
N PHE A 6 11.67 -9.99 1.37
CA PHE A 6 11.11 -8.96 0.50
C PHE A 6 10.27 -7.93 1.29
N ALA A 7 9.40 -8.40 2.18
CA ALA A 7 8.59 -7.51 3.01
C ALA A 7 9.45 -6.68 3.97
N ARG A 8 10.48 -7.28 4.57
CA ARG A 8 11.41 -6.58 5.48
C ARG A 8 12.24 -5.53 4.75
N ASP A 9 12.70 -5.83 3.55
CA ASP A 9 13.44 -4.88 2.71
C ASP A 9 12.58 -3.67 2.38
N LEU A 10 11.32 -3.88 1.97
CA LEU A 10 10.38 -2.79 1.74
C LEU A 10 10.15 -1.92 2.98
N VAL A 11 10.09 -2.52 4.16
CA VAL A 11 9.91 -1.77 5.43
C VAL A 11 11.15 -0.98 5.79
N SER A 12 12.34 -1.49 5.45
CA SER A 12 13.62 -0.87 5.85
C SER A 12 14.05 0.27 4.93
N GLU A 13 13.46 0.41 3.74
CA GLU A 13 13.83 1.47 2.81
C GLU A 13 13.29 2.84 3.22
N PRO A 14 14.07 3.91 3.03
CA PRO A 14 13.63 5.28 3.32
C PRO A 14 12.61 5.77 2.28
N ALA A 15 11.79 6.76 2.65
CA ALA A 15 10.70 7.25 1.82
C ALA A 15 11.11 7.96 0.52
N ASN A 16 12.34 8.43 0.44
CA ASN A 16 12.90 8.99 -0.81
C ASN A 16 13.24 7.89 -1.83
N VAL A 17 13.37 6.64 -1.40
CA VAL A 17 13.59 5.47 -2.25
C VAL A 17 12.27 4.72 -2.45
N LEU A 18 11.57 4.40 -1.36
CA LEU A 18 10.30 3.72 -1.41
C LEU A 18 9.14 4.70 -1.14
N TYR A 19 8.55 5.22 -2.19
CA TYR A 19 7.36 6.05 -2.20
C TYR A 19 6.21 5.33 -2.95
N PRO A 20 4.96 5.79 -2.90
CA PRO A 20 3.82 5.00 -3.38
C PRO A 20 3.94 4.49 -4.82
N VAL A 21 4.38 5.32 -5.76
CA VAL A 21 4.55 4.92 -7.16
C VAL A 21 5.63 3.84 -7.31
N GLU A 22 6.75 3.98 -6.61
CA GLU A 22 7.82 2.98 -6.64
C GLU A 22 7.40 1.66 -6.00
N PHE A 23 6.67 1.73 -4.87
CA PHE A 23 6.11 0.53 -4.25
C PHE A 23 5.17 -0.21 -5.22
N ALA A 24 4.26 0.53 -5.86
CA ALA A 24 3.34 -0.04 -6.84
C ALA A 24 4.08 -0.63 -8.06
N ARG A 25 5.15 0.02 -8.52
CA ARG A 25 6.01 -0.48 -9.59
C ARG A 25 6.65 -1.83 -9.22
N ARG A 26 7.21 -1.94 -8.02
CA ARG A 26 7.81 -3.21 -7.54
C ARG A 26 6.78 -4.31 -7.38
N ALA A 27 5.58 -3.97 -6.96
CA ALA A 27 4.49 -4.95 -6.84
C ALA A 27 4.10 -5.59 -8.18
N LYS A 28 4.34 -4.92 -9.33
CA LYS A 28 4.13 -5.52 -10.66
C LYS A 28 4.95 -6.77 -10.89
N ASP A 29 6.11 -6.89 -10.28
CA ASP A 29 6.97 -8.08 -10.41
C ASP A 29 6.31 -9.33 -9.80
N LEU A 30 5.36 -9.18 -8.88
CA LEU A 30 4.60 -10.29 -8.31
C LEU A 30 3.69 -10.97 -9.35
N ALA A 31 3.43 -10.32 -10.49
CA ALA A 31 2.71 -10.95 -11.60
C ALA A 31 3.42 -12.21 -12.12
N LYS A 32 4.74 -12.28 -12.00
CA LYS A 32 5.54 -13.48 -12.34
C LYS A 32 5.17 -14.69 -11.48
N LEU A 33 4.57 -14.47 -10.31
CA LEU A 33 4.08 -15.52 -9.41
C LEU A 33 2.61 -15.89 -9.67
N GLY A 34 2.01 -15.34 -10.74
CA GLY A 34 0.62 -15.59 -11.11
C GLY A 34 -0.39 -14.76 -10.32
N ILE A 35 0.06 -13.67 -9.70
CA ILE A 35 -0.79 -12.68 -9.04
C ILE A 35 -1.23 -11.65 -10.09
N LYS A 36 -2.54 -11.41 -10.21
CA LYS A 36 -3.04 -10.27 -10.99
C LYS A 36 -2.79 -8.99 -10.18
N VAL A 37 -2.03 -8.07 -10.75
CA VAL A 37 -1.71 -6.78 -10.14
C VAL A 37 -2.40 -5.68 -10.93
N GLU A 38 -3.18 -4.84 -10.24
CA GLU A 38 -3.85 -3.67 -10.77
C GLU A 38 -3.48 -2.47 -9.92
N ILE A 39 -3.20 -1.35 -10.55
CA ILE A 39 -2.76 -0.12 -9.87
C ILE A 39 -3.65 1.00 -10.36
N LEU A 40 -4.27 1.69 -9.41
CA LEU A 40 -5.05 2.90 -9.68
C LEU A 40 -4.28 4.10 -9.16
N GLY A 41 -4.07 5.07 -10.04
CA GLY A 41 -3.52 6.38 -9.69
C GLY A 41 -4.61 7.33 -9.15
N GLU A 42 -4.22 8.55 -8.81
CA GLU A 42 -5.15 9.52 -8.23
C GLU A 42 -6.30 9.89 -9.17
N ALA A 43 -6.05 9.92 -10.47
CA ALA A 43 -7.09 10.22 -11.46
C ALA A 43 -8.20 9.17 -11.49
N GLU A 44 -7.83 7.89 -11.44
CA GLU A 44 -8.76 6.77 -11.38
C GLU A 44 -9.51 6.73 -10.04
N MET A 45 -8.78 6.92 -8.94
CA MET A 45 -9.37 6.97 -7.60
C MET A 45 -10.37 8.12 -7.47
N LYS A 46 -10.09 9.28 -8.07
CA LYS A 46 -11.00 10.43 -8.10
C LYS A 46 -12.29 10.10 -8.86
N LYS A 47 -12.21 9.45 -10.02
CA LYS A 47 -13.38 8.99 -10.80
C LYS A 47 -14.24 8.00 -10.01
N LEU A 48 -13.63 7.19 -9.15
CA LEU A 48 -14.32 6.23 -8.28
C LEU A 48 -14.86 6.85 -6.99
N GLY A 49 -14.70 8.17 -6.78
CA GLY A 49 -15.19 8.86 -5.59
C GLY A 49 -14.40 8.59 -4.31
N MET A 50 -13.14 8.14 -4.42
CA MET A 50 -12.29 7.79 -3.27
C MET A 50 -11.64 9.03 -2.63
N HIS A 51 -12.43 10.07 -2.36
CA HIS A 51 -11.92 11.36 -1.89
C HIS A 51 -11.25 11.30 -0.52
N VAL A 52 -11.74 10.46 0.38
CA VAL A 52 -11.13 10.28 1.71
C VAL A 52 -9.72 9.72 1.60
N LEU A 53 -9.51 8.75 0.70
CA LEU A 53 -8.20 8.18 0.45
C LEU A 53 -7.25 9.21 -0.15
N LEU A 54 -7.71 9.96 -1.14
CA LEU A 54 -6.96 11.05 -1.77
C LEU A 54 -6.59 12.14 -0.76
N GLY A 55 -7.48 12.43 0.20
CA GLY A 55 -7.22 13.41 1.26
C GLY A 55 -6.03 13.05 2.16
N VAL A 56 -5.72 11.77 2.32
CA VAL A 56 -4.58 11.33 3.15
C VAL A 56 -3.24 11.68 2.49
N GLY A 57 -3.14 11.54 1.16
CA GLY A 57 -1.92 11.84 0.40
C GLY A 57 -1.83 13.28 -0.11
N GLN A 58 -2.83 14.11 0.12
CA GLN A 58 -2.98 15.43 -0.50
C GLN A 58 -1.80 16.39 -0.25
N GLY A 59 -1.11 16.25 0.87
CA GLY A 59 0.06 17.07 1.20
C GLY A 59 1.39 16.58 0.62
N SER A 60 1.38 15.46 -0.09
CA SER A 60 2.59 14.87 -0.68
C SER A 60 2.80 15.35 -2.13
N GLU A 61 4.04 15.57 -2.51
CA GLU A 61 4.42 15.73 -3.92
C GLU A 61 4.38 14.41 -4.71
N ARG A 62 4.30 13.28 -3.99
CA ARG A 62 4.24 11.94 -4.56
C ARG A 62 2.80 11.47 -4.60
N GLU A 63 2.33 11.07 -5.79
CA GLU A 63 0.96 10.58 -5.98
C GLU A 63 0.67 9.36 -5.13
N SER A 64 -0.51 9.35 -4.51
CA SER A 64 -1.06 8.17 -3.83
C SER A 64 -1.40 7.10 -4.87
N GLN A 65 -1.22 5.84 -4.49
CA GLN A 65 -1.52 4.69 -5.34
C GLN A 65 -2.45 3.71 -4.62
N LEU A 66 -3.37 3.12 -5.34
CA LEU A 66 -4.15 1.99 -4.87
C LEU A 66 -3.70 0.73 -5.58
N LEU A 67 -3.11 -0.18 -4.82
CA LEU A 67 -2.60 -1.45 -5.32
C LEU A 67 -3.60 -2.56 -5.01
N ILE A 68 -4.07 -3.24 -6.05
CA ILE A 68 -4.98 -4.37 -5.94
C ILE A 68 -4.23 -5.61 -6.44
N MET A 69 -4.08 -6.59 -5.56
CA MET A 69 -3.45 -7.86 -5.88
C MET A 69 -4.45 -8.99 -5.73
N SER A 70 -4.64 -9.79 -6.78
CA SER A 70 -5.62 -10.86 -6.79
C SER A 70 -4.95 -12.20 -7.12
N TYR A 71 -5.12 -13.18 -6.22
CA TYR A 71 -4.67 -14.54 -6.40
C TYR A 71 -5.86 -15.49 -6.26
N MET A 72 -6.52 -15.80 -7.39
CA MET A 72 -7.81 -16.49 -7.43
C MET A 72 -7.65 -17.93 -7.94
N LYS A 73 -6.72 -18.69 -7.36
CA LYS A 73 -6.46 -20.09 -7.73
C LYS A 73 -7.16 -21.13 -6.85
N GLY A 74 -7.96 -20.67 -5.89
CA GLY A 74 -8.77 -21.54 -5.04
C GLY A 74 -9.99 -22.12 -5.77
N PRO A 75 -10.72 -23.05 -5.12
CA PRO A 75 -11.98 -23.60 -5.65
C PRO A 75 -12.99 -22.49 -5.90
N LYS A 76 -13.67 -22.53 -7.08
CA LYS A 76 -14.63 -21.48 -7.49
C LYS A 76 -15.79 -21.28 -6.51
N ALA A 77 -16.11 -22.28 -5.71
CA ALA A 77 -17.19 -22.21 -4.70
C ALA A 77 -16.77 -21.48 -3.42
N GLN A 78 -15.47 -21.22 -3.22
CA GLN A 78 -14.99 -20.53 -2.03
C GLN A 78 -14.92 -19.03 -2.26
N LYS A 79 -15.41 -18.29 -1.26
CA LYS A 79 -15.25 -16.83 -1.26
C LYS A 79 -13.78 -16.47 -1.01
N PRO A 80 -13.21 -15.48 -1.71
CA PRO A 80 -11.86 -15.03 -1.47
C PRO A 80 -11.74 -14.38 -0.09
N VAL A 81 -10.56 -14.49 0.52
CA VAL A 81 -10.18 -13.71 1.70
C VAL A 81 -9.59 -12.40 1.21
N ALA A 82 -10.09 -11.29 1.74
CA ALA A 82 -9.54 -9.96 1.47
C ALA A 82 -8.58 -9.56 2.61
N LEU A 83 -7.37 -9.15 2.24
CA LEU A 83 -6.40 -8.55 3.14
C LEU A 83 -6.29 -7.07 2.76
N VAL A 84 -6.52 -6.19 3.73
CA VAL A 84 -6.45 -4.73 3.53
C VAL A 84 -5.33 -4.18 4.39
N GLY A 85 -4.43 -3.44 3.79
CA GLY A 85 -3.33 -2.78 4.48
C GLY A 85 -3.19 -1.32 4.07
N LYS A 86 -2.72 -0.48 4.97
CA LYS A 86 -2.29 0.88 4.66
C LYS A 86 -0.78 0.89 4.50
N GLY A 87 -0.32 1.06 3.26
CA GLY A 87 1.10 1.12 2.91
C GLY A 87 1.67 2.53 3.11
N VAL A 88 1.87 2.93 4.36
CA VAL A 88 2.42 4.26 4.68
C VAL A 88 3.90 4.30 4.33
N CYS A 89 4.31 5.14 3.39
CA CYS A 89 5.71 5.34 3.05
C CYS A 89 6.39 6.34 3.97
N PHE A 90 5.68 7.41 4.36
CA PHE A 90 6.12 8.37 5.36
C PHE A 90 4.91 9.14 5.90
N ASP A 91 4.92 9.47 7.19
CA ASP A 91 3.89 10.25 7.84
C ASP A 91 4.50 11.25 8.82
N SER A 92 4.52 12.51 8.42
CA SER A 92 5.01 13.62 9.27
C SER A 92 4.02 14.07 10.34
N GLY A 93 2.76 13.62 10.29
CA GLY A 93 1.70 13.98 11.21
C GLY A 93 0.75 15.07 10.71
N GLY A 94 0.95 15.62 9.52
CA GLY A 94 0.09 16.66 8.93
C GLY A 94 0.15 17.97 9.71
N LEU A 95 -1.00 18.56 10.06
CA LEU A 95 -1.07 19.82 10.82
C LEU A 95 -0.41 19.72 12.21
N SER A 96 -0.45 18.55 12.83
CA SER A 96 0.27 18.26 14.07
C SER A 96 1.55 17.51 13.74
N LEU A 97 2.63 18.24 13.47
CA LEU A 97 3.92 17.64 13.15
C LEU A 97 4.44 16.77 14.28
N LYS A 98 4.91 15.60 13.93
CA LYS A 98 5.57 14.69 14.87
C LYS A 98 6.95 15.22 15.24
N PRO A 99 7.39 15.06 16.51
CA PRO A 99 8.77 15.36 16.88
C PRO A 99 9.77 14.55 16.03
N ALA A 100 10.92 15.14 15.68
CA ALA A 100 11.93 14.50 14.83
C ALA A 100 12.34 13.10 15.32
N ALA A 101 12.50 12.91 16.63
CA ALA A 101 12.81 11.62 17.23
C ALA A 101 11.74 10.54 16.94
N SER A 102 10.46 10.92 16.91
CA SER A 102 9.36 10.01 16.57
C SER A 102 9.31 9.67 15.09
N MET A 103 9.78 10.58 14.22
CA MET A 103 9.84 10.33 12.78
C MET A 103 10.94 9.35 12.39
N MET A 104 12.06 9.32 13.12
CA MET A 104 13.12 8.33 12.89
C MET A 104 12.62 6.89 13.07
N GLY A 105 11.77 6.63 14.05
CA GLY A 105 11.16 5.30 14.24
C GLY A 105 10.17 4.89 13.15
N MET A 106 9.64 5.83 12.39
CA MET A 106 8.69 5.53 11.32
C MET A 106 9.30 4.86 10.10
N MET A 107 10.60 4.90 9.93
CA MET A 107 11.30 4.12 8.91
C MET A 107 11.14 2.61 9.12
N TYR A 108 10.69 2.17 10.30
CA TYR A 108 10.58 0.76 10.68
C TYR A 108 9.15 0.25 10.81
N LEU A 109 8.11 1.09 10.69
CA LEU A 109 6.72 0.74 11.04
C LEU A 109 5.72 0.87 9.87
N ARG A 110 6.11 0.48 8.66
CA ARG A 110 5.36 0.85 7.44
C ARG A 110 4.17 0.00 7.06
N THR A 111 3.85 -1.07 7.75
CA THR A 111 2.76 -1.93 7.29
C THR A 111 1.89 -2.42 8.44
N SER A 112 0.71 -1.86 8.61
CA SER A 112 -0.34 -2.52 9.39
C SER A 112 -1.30 -3.24 8.42
N VAL A 113 -1.33 -4.56 8.49
CA VAL A 113 -2.29 -5.39 7.76
C VAL A 113 -3.46 -5.67 8.69
N ARG A 114 -4.67 -5.30 8.27
CA ARG A 114 -5.90 -5.75 8.93
C ARG A 114 -6.59 -6.78 8.03
N SER A 115 -6.93 -7.93 8.58
CA SER A 115 -7.75 -8.90 7.89
C SER A 115 -9.23 -8.51 8.06
N ALA A 116 -9.93 -8.32 6.96
CA ALA A 116 -11.37 -8.20 6.94
C ALA A 116 -11.93 -9.30 6.05
N SER A 117 -12.84 -10.08 6.60
CA SER A 117 -13.64 -11.01 5.80
C SER A 117 -14.72 -10.22 5.08
N LEU A 118 -14.45 -9.80 3.84
CA LEU A 118 -15.48 -9.43 2.84
C LEU A 118 -14.78 -8.99 1.55
N SER A 119 -15.22 -9.56 0.46
CA SER A 119 -14.85 -9.39 -0.93
C SER A 119 -14.52 -7.96 -1.38
N LEU A 120 -13.27 -7.54 -1.24
CA LEU A 120 -12.61 -6.50 -2.06
C LEU A 120 -11.27 -6.15 -1.39
N SER A 121 -10.18 -6.59 -1.99
CA SER A 121 -8.83 -6.29 -1.47
C SER A 121 -8.37 -4.93 -2.01
N TRP A 122 -8.46 -3.91 -1.18
CA TRP A 122 -8.01 -2.56 -1.48
C TRP A 122 -6.84 -2.21 -0.55
N LEU A 123 -5.66 -1.97 -1.10
CA LEU A 123 -4.50 -1.45 -0.36
C LEU A 123 -4.25 0.01 -0.79
N PRO A 124 -4.58 1.01 0.04
CA PRO A 124 -4.10 2.35 -0.19
C PRO A 124 -2.62 2.47 0.21
N LEU A 125 -1.80 2.92 -0.72
CA LEU A 125 -0.43 3.36 -0.50
C LEU A 125 -0.45 4.88 -0.33
N VAL A 126 0.02 5.39 0.79
CA VAL A 126 0.09 6.83 1.11
C VAL A 126 1.50 7.19 1.52
#